data_6ef1625e3309a83a8106cb4344c26d40
#
_entry.id   6ef1625e3309a83a8106cb4344c26d40
#
_cell.length_a   1.000
_cell.length_b   1.000
_cell.length_c   1.000
_cell.angle_alpha   90.00
_cell.angle_beta   90.00
_cell.angle_gamma   90.00
#
_symmetry.space_group_name_H-M   'P 1'
#
loop_
_entity.id
_entity.type
_entity.pdbx_description
1 polymer ?
#
loop_
_entity_poly.entity_id
_entity_poly.type
_entity_poly.pdbx_seq_one_letter_code
_entity_poly.pdbx_strand_id
1 'polypeptide(L)'
;MRTKIRAAALFLALTVALPVLAFAEGEGDLPHAENDIRNRPSLQRGARNFMNYCSGCHSAQFVRFNRIGADLGIADAELKANLMFATDKTFDTIKASMSSADARKWFGNAPPDLSLMARARGTDYLYNFLLSFYADPSRPTGVNNTILPGTAMPHVLADLQGVQTAVFAPKNKDAKDGDAAGGEFERFNLANPGTLTPEQYQEFVRDTVNFLDYIGEPVQVKRRDLGVWVLLFLLVFTGFAFLLKREYFRDIH
;
A
#
# COMPACT_ATOMS: atom_id res chain seq x y z
N MET A 1 -3.19 -28.54 -42.43
CA MET A 1 -4.20 -27.68 -41.71
C MET A 1 -4.22 -27.89 -40.21
N ARG A 2 -4.25 -29.11 -39.68
CA ARG A 2 -4.23 -29.41 -38.21
C ARG A 2 -2.99 -28.89 -37.47
N THR A 3 -1.82 -28.86 -38.10
CA THR A 3 -0.54 -28.35 -37.51
C THR A 3 -0.54 -26.83 -37.33
N LYS A 4 -1.11 -26.06 -38.26
CA LYS A 4 -1.20 -24.60 -38.18
C LYS A 4 -2.19 -24.13 -37.11
N ILE A 5 -3.28 -24.88 -36.87
CA ILE A 5 -4.26 -24.61 -35.81
C ILE A 5 -3.66 -24.88 -34.42
N ARG A 6 -2.85 -25.95 -34.30
CA ARG A 6 -2.14 -26.28 -33.05
C ARG A 6 -1.09 -25.24 -32.70
N ALA A 7 -0.36 -24.73 -33.70
CA ALA A 7 0.61 -23.66 -33.50
C ALA A 7 -0.04 -22.34 -33.10
N ALA A 8 -1.18 -21.97 -33.72
CA ALA A 8 -1.93 -20.77 -33.35
C ALA A 8 -2.54 -20.86 -31.92
N ALA A 9 -3.03 -22.03 -31.53
CA ALA A 9 -3.54 -22.26 -30.18
C ALA A 9 -2.44 -22.24 -29.12
N LEU A 10 -1.25 -22.77 -29.43
CA LEU A 10 -0.08 -22.67 -28.55
C LEU A 10 0.42 -21.22 -28.40
N PHE A 11 0.41 -20.47 -29.50
CA PHE A 11 0.82 -19.06 -29.49
C PHE A 11 -0.15 -18.19 -28.67
N LEU A 12 -1.47 -18.44 -28.79
CA LEU A 12 -2.50 -17.75 -28.00
C LEU A 12 -2.41 -18.11 -26.51
N ALA A 13 -2.14 -19.39 -26.20
CA ALA A 13 -1.93 -19.82 -24.81
C ALA A 13 -0.66 -19.20 -24.20
N LEU A 14 0.40 -19.06 -24.97
CA LEU A 14 1.65 -18.47 -24.53
C LEU A 14 1.53 -16.95 -24.28
N THR A 15 0.75 -16.23 -25.11
CA THR A 15 0.53 -14.78 -24.94
C THR A 15 -0.40 -14.45 -23.77
N VAL A 16 -1.28 -15.36 -23.37
CA VAL A 16 -2.13 -15.21 -22.17
C VAL A 16 -1.36 -15.55 -20.88
N ALA A 17 -0.36 -16.43 -20.97
CA ALA A 17 0.46 -16.83 -19.80
C ALA A 17 1.57 -15.81 -19.45
N LEU A 18 2.07 -15.04 -20.43
CA LEU A 18 3.17 -14.09 -20.26
C LEU A 18 2.89 -12.94 -19.27
N PRO A 19 1.69 -12.32 -19.17
CA PRO A 19 1.46 -11.25 -18.22
C PRO A 19 1.41 -11.72 -16.77
N VAL A 20 1.20 -13.01 -16.49
CA VAL A 20 1.16 -13.53 -15.12
C VAL A 20 2.57 -13.63 -14.51
N LEU A 21 3.61 -13.74 -15.33
CA LEU A 21 5.00 -13.83 -14.87
C LEU A 21 5.67 -12.46 -14.64
N ALA A 22 5.09 -11.37 -15.14
CA ALA A 22 5.67 -10.03 -15.04
C ALA A 22 5.36 -9.29 -13.72
N PHE A 23 4.56 -9.87 -12.82
CA PHE A 23 4.21 -9.26 -11.51
C PHE A 23 4.97 -9.87 -10.32
N ALA A 24 5.98 -10.68 -10.56
CA ALA A 24 6.71 -11.41 -9.53
C ALA A 24 8.13 -10.87 -9.28
N GLU A 25 8.44 -9.62 -9.64
CA GLU A 25 9.72 -9.03 -9.29
C GLU A 25 9.58 -8.04 -8.13
N GLY A 26 10.06 -8.48 -6.97
CA GLY A 26 10.75 -7.66 -5.99
C GLY A 26 9.93 -7.05 -4.87
N GLU A 27 9.53 -7.86 -3.95
CA GLU A 27 9.73 -7.54 -2.53
C GLU A 27 10.07 -8.88 -1.88
N GLY A 28 11.31 -8.97 -1.31
CA GLY A 28 11.69 -10.16 -0.55
C GLY A 28 10.60 -10.46 0.48
N ASP A 29 10.56 -11.69 0.92
CA ASP A 29 9.59 -12.35 1.80
C ASP A 29 9.12 -11.52 3.03
N LEU A 30 8.49 -10.34 2.74
CA LEU A 30 7.92 -9.48 3.77
C LEU A 30 6.59 -10.08 4.25
N PRO A 31 6.32 -10.07 5.56
CA PRO A 31 5.01 -10.42 6.09
C PRO A 31 3.88 -9.67 5.40
N HIS A 32 2.83 -10.38 5.02
CA HIS A 32 1.69 -9.79 4.35
C HIS A 32 0.85 -8.91 5.30
N ALA A 33 0.39 -7.78 4.81
CA ALA A 33 -0.50 -6.89 5.55
C ALA A 33 -1.87 -7.52 5.83
N GLU A 34 -2.29 -8.49 5.00
CA GLU A 34 -3.60 -9.16 5.08
C GLU A 34 -4.77 -8.16 5.16
N ASN A 35 -4.63 -7.04 4.48
CA ASN A 35 -5.66 -5.99 4.45
C ASN A 35 -6.81 -6.37 3.50
N ASP A 36 -8.02 -5.92 3.83
CA ASP A 36 -9.22 -6.13 3.02
C ASP A 36 -10.03 -4.83 2.87
N ILE A 37 -10.00 -4.24 1.70
CA ILE A 37 -10.74 -3.01 1.38
C ILE A 37 -12.27 -3.19 1.34
N ARG A 38 -12.80 -4.41 1.46
CA ARG A 38 -14.22 -4.68 1.67
C ARG A 38 -14.62 -4.58 3.13
N ASN A 39 -13.66 -4.65 4.04
CA ASN A 39 -13.87 -4.51 5.49
C ASN A 39 -14.08 -3.04 5.88
N ARG A 40 -15.32 -2.55 5.75
CA ARG A 40 -15.67 -1.16 6.06
C ARG A 40 -15.31 -0.72 7.48
N PRO A 41 -15.54 -1.50 8.55
CA PRO A 41 -15.07 -1.15 9.89
C PRO A 41 -13.57 -0.91 9.97
N SER A 42 -12.75 -1.74 9.33
CA SER A 42 -11.30 -1.55 9.22
C SER A 42 -10.97 -0.24 8.52
N LEU A 43 -11.64 0.07 7.39
CA LEU A 43 -11.44 1.32 6.67
C LEU A 43 -11.80 2.56 7.52
N GLN A 44 -12.87 2.49 8.32
CA GLN A 44 -13.27 3.56 9.23
C GLN A 44 -12.22 3.78 10.33
N ARG A 45 -11.70 2.70 10.95
CA ARG A 45 -10.61 2.79 11.93
C ARG A 45 -9.33 3.33 11.27
N GLY A 46 -8.98 2.84 10.08
CA GLY A 46 -7.84 3.32 9.30
C GLY A 46 -7.93 4.80 8.92
N ALA A 47 -9.11 5.28 8.53
CA ALA A 47 -9.36 6.71 8.29
C ALA A 47 -9.10 7.54 9.53
N ARG A 48 -9.64 7.11 10.69
CA ARG A 48 -9.38 7.76 11.98
C ARG A 48 -7.89 7.75 12.33
N ASN A 49 -7.21 6.63 12.15
CA ASN A 49 -5.78 6.50 12.44
C ASN A 49 -4.98 7.46 11.55
N PHE A 50 -5.26 7.49 10.24
CA PHE A 50 -4.59 8.39 9.30
C PHE A 50 -4.79 9.86 9.70
N MET A 51 -6.01 10.27 10.02
CA MET A 51 -6.30 11.65 10.38
C MET A 51 -5.63 12.08 11.69
N ASN A 52 -5.50 11.17 12.67
CA ASN A 52 -4.91 11.50 13.95
C ASN A 52 -3.37 11.44 13.96
N TYR A 53 -2.74 10.56 13.17
CA TYR A 53 -1.30 10.31 13.26
C TYR A 53 -0.52 10.70 12.01
N CYS A 54 -1.16 10.77 10.84
CA CYS A 54 -0.46 10.96 9.57
C CYS A 54 -0.74 12.32 8.91
N SER A 55 -1.99 12.81 8.98
CA SER A 55 -2.45 13.99 8.23
C SER A 55 -1.78 15.31 8.67
N GLY A 56 -1.16 15.34 9.85
CA GLY A 56 -0.35 16.49 10.27
C GLY A 56 0.83 16.76 9.34
N CYS A 57 1.43 15.68 8.80
CA CYS A 57 2.62 15.73 7.95
C CYS A 57 2.36 15.29 6.52
N HIS A 58 1.45 14.34 6.28
CA HIS A 58 1.17 13.77 4.98
C HIS A 58 -0.18 14.21 4.42
N SER A 59 -0.19 14.63 3.17
CA SER A 59 -1.42 14.85 2.41
C SER A 59 -1.92 13.56 1.78
N ALA A 60 -3.23 13.54 1.44
CA ALA A 60 -3.86 12.59 0.54
C ALA A 60 -4.76 13.39 -0.42
N GLN A 61 -4.13 14.10 -1.37
CA GLN A 61 -4.79 15.12 -2.18
C GLN A 61 -5.70 14.58 -3.28
N PHE A 62 -5.66 13.27 -3.56
CA PHE A 62 -6.47 12.67 -4.63
C PHE A 62 -7.80 12.12 -4.14
N VAL A 63 -8.06 12.18 -2.82
CA VAL A 63 -9.34 11.80 -2.24
C VAL A 63 -9.99 12.99 -1.53
N ARG A 64 -11.32 13.10 -1.63
CA ARG A 64 -12.13 14.12 -0.98
C ARG A 64 -12.85 13.54 0.24
N PHE A 65 -13.08 14.36 1.25
CA PHE A 65 -13.79 13.93 2.46
C PHE A 65 -15.20 13.41 2.17
N ASN A 66 -15.97 14.06 1.29
CA ASN A 66 -17.31 13.58 0.92
C ASN A 66 -17.28 12.20 0.24
N ARG A 67 -16.20 11.87 -0.49
CA ARG A 67 -16.02 10.53 -1.06
C ARG A 67 -15.79 9.50 0.04
N ILE A 68 -14.95 9.81 1.02
CA ILE A 68 -14.71 8.96 2.19
C ILE A 68 -16.01 8.75 2.96
N GLY A 69 -16.76 9.83 3.25
CA GLY A 69 -18.04 9.75 3.94
C GLY A 69 -19.03 8.82 3.22
N ALA A 70 -19.22 9.02 1.90
CA ALA A 70 -20.14 8.22 1.09
C ALA A 70 -19.74 6.73 1.02
N ASP A 71 -18.46 6.42 0.76
CA ASP A 71 -17.99 5.05 0.60
C ASP A 71 -17.95 4.30 1.94
N LEU A 72 -17.57 4.97 3.03
CA LEU A 72 -17.46 4.36 4.35
C LEU A 72 -18.75 4.45 5.18
N GLY A 73 -19.79 5.13 4.68
CA GLY A 73 -21.07 5.26 5.37
C GLY A 73 -20.96 6.15 6.62
N ILE A 74 -20.14 7.21 6.58
CA ILE A 74 -19.96 8.18 7.64
C ILE A 74 -20.81 9.41 7.31
N ALA A 75 -21.72 9.81 8.19
CA ALA A 75 -22.55 10.99 7.98
C ALA A 75 -21.70 12.28 8.00
N ASP A 76 -22.14 13.31 7.25
CA ASP A 76 -21.39 14.56 7.13
C ASP A 76 -21.07 15.22 8.48
N ALA A 77 -21.99 15.13 9.44
CA ALA A 77 -21.77 15.67 10.79
C ALA A 77 -20.64 14.92 11.52
N GLU A 78 -20.62 13.59 11.43
CA GLU A 78 -19.59 12.75 12.04
C GLU A 78 -18.25 12.91 11.32
N LEU A 79 -18.27 13.02 9.98
CA LEU A 79 -17.10 13.27 9.16
C LEU A 79 -16.42 14.58 9.59
N LYS A 80 -17.18 15.66 9.72
CA LYS A 80 -16.68 16.97 10.16
C LYS A 80 -16.15 16.92 11.59
N ALA A 81 -16.88 16.27 12.51
CA ALA A 81 -16.50 16.22 13.91
C ALA A 81 -15.25 15.39 14.17
N ASN A 82 -15.03 14.32 13.42
CA ASN A 82 -14.05 13.28 13.77
C ASN A 82 -12.87 13.13 12.78
N LEU A 83 -13.00 13.62 11.55
CA LEU A 83 -11.98 13.41 10.50
C LEU A 83 -11.54 14.70 9.80
N MET A 84 -12.24 15.84 9.97
CA MET A 84 -11.94 17.06 9.24
C MET A 84 -11.36 18.12 10.17
N PHE A 85 -10.06 18.01 10.47
CA PHE A 85 -9.40 18.93 11.43
C PHE A 85 -8.90 20.25 10.80
N ALA A 86 -8.75 20.29 9.47
CA ALA A 86 -8.16 21.43 8.76
C ALA A 86 -9.13 22.17 7.83
N THR A 87 -10.39 21.72 7.71
CA THR A 87 -11.41 22.32 6.83
C THR A 87 -12.82 21.92 7.26
N ASP A 88 -13.80 22.78 6.99
CA ASP A 88 -15.24 22.50 7.18
C ASP A 88 -15.93 22.04 5.89
N LYS A 89 -15.21 22.01 4.76
CA LYS A 89 -15.76 21.76 3.44
C LYS A 89 -15.54 20.32 3.02
N THR A 90 -16.59 19.52 3.02
CA THR A 90 -16.52 18.08 2.71
C THR A 90 -16.02 17.76 1.30
N PHE A 91 -16.09 18.72 0.37
CA PHE A 91 -15.53 18.57 -0.99
C PHE A 91 -14.02 18.86 -1.08
N ASP A 92 -13.39 19.35 0.00
CA ASP A 92 -11.94 19.51 0.05
C ASP A 92 -11.25 18.16 0.09
N THR A 93 -9.97 18.16 -0.31
CA THR A 93 -9.08 17.02 -0.23
C THR A 93 -8.29 17.06 1.08
N ILE A 94 -7.71 15.93 1.48
CA ILE A 94 -6.87 15.85 2.68
C ILE A 94 -5.52 16.53 2.39
N LYS A 95 -5.27 17.64 3.06
CA LYS A 95 -4.01 18.40 2.97
C LYS A 95 -3.28 18.33 4.30
N ALA A 96 -1.96 18.15 4.26
CA ALA A 96 -1.13 18.20 5.45
C ALA A 96 -1.20 19.60 6.08
N SER A 97 -1.18 19.64 7.42
CA SER A 97 -1.11 20.91 8.15
C SER A 97 0.27 21.53 8.09
N MET A 98 1.33 20.70 8.01
CA MET A 98 2.71 21.15 7.90
C MET A 98 3.03 21.63 6.47
N SER A 99 3.64 22.80 6.35
CA SER A 99 4.11 23.31 5.06
C SER A 99 5.31 22.50 4.53
N SER A 100 5.43 22.34 3.22
CA SER A 100 6.58 21.67 2.61
C SER A 100 7.91 22.42 2.88
N ALA A 101 7.86 23.72 3.15
CA ALA A 101 9.06 24.51 3.49
C ALA A 101 9.54 24.18 4.91
N ASP A 102 8.63 24.14 5.88
CA ASP A 102 8.95 23.78 7.26
C ASP A 102 9.40 22.32 7.35
N ALA A 103 8.73 21.42 6.62
CA ALA A 103 9.11 20.02 6.56
C ALA A 103 10.56 19.84 6.09
N ARG A 104 10.95 20.50 5.01
CA ARG A 104 12.35 20.47 4.54
C ARG A 104 13.34 21.05 5.56
N LYS A 105 12.94 22.09 6.27
CA LYS A 105 13.78 22.69 7.30
C LYS A 105 13.99 21.77 8.51
N TRP A 106 12.93 21.05 8.92
CA TRP A 106 12.99 20.22 10.14
C TRP A 106 13.50 18.81 9.90
N PHE A 107 13.17 18.22 8.75
CA PHE A 107 13.45 16.81 8.45
C PHE A 107 14.39 16.60 7.24
N GLY A 108 14.81 17.67 6.58
CA GLY A 108 15.62 17.60 5.36
C GLY A 108 14.81 17.34 4.09
N ASN A 109 13.66 16.67 4.19
CA ASN A 109 12.76 16.35 3.07
C ASN A 109 11.31 16.66 3.42
N ALA A 110 10.51 17.00 2.40
CA ALA A 110 9.07 17.09 2.58
C ALA A 110 8.46 15.68 2.59
N PRO A 111 7.54 15.38 3.54
CA PRO A 111 6.80 14.12 3.52
C PRO A 111 6.05 13.95 2.19
N PRO A 112 6.06 12.75 1.59
CA PRO A 112 5.33 12.51 0.36
C PRO A 112 3.82 12.54 0.58
N ASP A 113 3.06 12.85 -0.48
CA ASP A 113 1.62 12.63 -0.53
C ASP A 113 1.34 11.11 -0.53
N LEU A 114 0.42 10.66 0.33
CA LEU A 114 0.13 9.23 0.51
C LEU A 114 -1.02 8.72 -0.37
N SER A 115 -1.63 9.56 -1.21
CA SER A 115 -2.79 9.18 -2.05
C SER A 115 -2.57 7.90 -2.87
N LEU A 116 -1.37 7.72 -3.43
CA LEU A 116 -1.05 6.59 -4.29
C LEU A 116 0.07 5.68 -3.73
N MET A 117 0.48 5.90 -2.48
CA MET A 117 1.65 5.23 -1.92
C MET A 117 1.44 3.71 -1.83
N ALA A 118 0.24 3.26 -1.43
CA ALA A 118 -0.08 1.83 -1.38
C ALA A 118 -0.04 1.17 -2.77
N ARG A 119 -0.38 1.90 -3.83
CA ARG A 119 -0.25 1.40 -5.21
C ARG A 119 1.18 1.40 -5.72
N ALA A 120 1.98 2.38 -5.29
CA ALA A 120 3.35 2.55 -5.77
C ALA A 120 4.35 1.63 -5.07
N ARG A 121 4.14 1.36 -3.78
CA ARG A 121 5.06 0.57 -2.94
C ARG A 121 4.50 -0.77 -2.50
N GLY A 122 3.20 -1.00 -2.64
CA GLY A 122 2.53 -2.17 -2.10
C GLY A 122 2.08 -1.99 -0.64
N THR A 123 1.06 -2.74 -0.26
CA THR A 123 0.51 -2.73 1.12
C THR A 123 1.45 -3.40 2.10
N ASP A 124 2.13 -4.47 1.69
CA ASP A 124 3.08 -5.22 2.53
C ASP A 124 4.30 -4.35 2.86
N TYR A 125 4.81 -3.56 1.89
CA TYR A 125 5.85 -2.59 2.16
C TYR A 125 5.44 -1.57 3.22
N LEU A 126 4.25 -0.96 3.09
CA LEU A 126 3.77 0.05 4.06
C LEU A 126 3.54 -0.55 5.44
N TYR A 127 2.99 -1.76 5.49
CA TYR A 127 2.76 -2.48 6.73
C TYR A 127 4.07 -2.73 7.47
N ASN A 128 5.03 -3.33 6.80
CA ASN A 128 6.33 -3.62 7.39
C ASN A 128 7.13 -2.36 7.69
N PHE A 129 7.04 -1.32 6.86
CA PHE A 129 7.65 -0.03 7.15
C PHE A 129 7.17 0.56 8.49
N LEU A 130 5.87 0.56 8.74
CA LEU A 130 5.30 1.09 9.99
C LEU A 130 5.63 0.23 11.22
N LEU A 131 5.88 -1.07 11.04
CA LEU A 131 6.30 -1.98 12.12
C LEU A 131 7.80 -1.93 12.43
N SER A 132 8.62 -1.40 11.52
CA SER A 132 10.07 -1.61 11.50
C SER A 132 10.91 -0.44 12.00
N PHE A 133 10.31 0.52 12.68
CA PHE A 133 11.06 1.60 13.34
C PHE A 133 11.79 1.07 14.57
N TYR A 134 13.03 1.51 14.79
CA TYR A 134 13.83 1.17 15.96
C TYR A 134 14.67 2.37 16.44
N ALA A 135 15.05 2.35 17.72
CA ALA A 135 15.91 3.39 18.30
C ALA A 135 17.29 3.36 17.68
N ASP A 136 17.73 4.50 17.13
CA ASP A 136 19.05 4.70 16.57
C ASP A 136 19.56 6.11 16.96
N PRO A 137 20.32 6.23 18.06
CA PRO A 137 20.83 7.52 18.54
C PRO A 137 21.77 8.23 17.55
N SER A 138 22.27 7.53 16.52
CA SER A 138 23.12 8.14 15.49
C SER A 138 22.33 9.00 14.50
N ARG A 139 20.99 8.85 14.46
CA ARG A 139 20.11 9.58 13.56
C ARG A 139 19.58 10.86 14.19
N PRO A 140 19.39 11.95 13.41
CA PRO A 140 18.82 13.19 13.92
C PRO A 140 17.43 13.04 14.56
N THR A 141 16.63 12.10 14.08
CA THR A 141 15.30 11.79 14.62
C THR A 141 15.35 10.83 15.82
N GLY A 142 16.51 10.30 16.19
CA GLY A 142 16.70 9.29 17.23
C GLY A 142 16.21 7.89 16.84
N VAL A 143 15.73 7.70 15.59
CA VAL A 143 15.18 6.45 15.10
C VAL A 143 15.65 6.15 13.68
N ASN A 144 15.60 4.87 13.33
CA ASN A 144 15.87 4.38 11.97
C ASN A 144 14.80 3.31 11.61
N ASN A 145 14.86 2.76 10.41
CA ASN A 145 13.90 1.80 9.93
C ASN A 145 14.60 0.69 9.11
N THR A 146 14.23 -0.57 9.30
CA THR A 146 14.89 -1.68 8.59
C THR A 146 14.44 -1.79 7.13
N ILE A 147 13.21 -1.34 6.81
CA ILE A 147 12.67 -1.37 5.43
C ILE A 147 13.18 -0.18 4.61
N LEU A 148 13.38 0.98 5.25
CA LEU A 148 13.93 2.18 4.62
C LEU A 148 15.05 2.75 5.49
N PRO A 149 16.26 2.17 5.44
CA PRO A 149 17.39 2.65 6.21
C PRO A 149 17.70 4.11 5.89
N GLY A 150 17.93 4.89 6.95
CA GLY A 150 18.20 6.32 6.80
C GLY A 150 16.96 7.19 6.61
N THR A 151 15.76 6.67 6.84
CA THR A 151 14.52 7.45 6.74
C THR A 151 14.59 8.74 7.57
N ALA A 152 14.06 9.83 7.00
CA ALA A 152 13.92 11.11 7.70
C ALA A 152 12.63 11.19 8.53
N MET A 153 11.69 10.28 8.31
CA MET A 153 10.44 10.20 9.05
C MET A 153 10.71 9.81 10.51
N PRO A 154 10.26 10.61 11.51
CA PRO A 154 10.30 10.19 12.91
C PRO A 154 9.29 9.06 13.17
N HIS A 155 9.50 8.33 14.25
CA HIS A 155 8.54 7.29 14.67
C HIS A 155 7.30 7.91 15.33
N VAL A 156 6.33 8.35 14.54
CA VAL A 156 5.11 9.03 15.01
C VAL A 156 4.16 8.14 15.80
N LEU A 157 4.35 6.82 15.75
CA LEU A 157 3.54 5.81 16.44
C LEU A 157 4.25 5.22 17.66
N ALA A 158 5.34 5.84 18.13
CA ALA A 158 6.14 5.34 19.26
C ALA A 158 5.33 5.17 20.55
N ASP A 159 4.37 6.05 20.84
CA ASP A 159 3.49 5.93 22.02
C ASP A 159 2.58 4.71 21.93
N LEU A 160 2.24 4.26 20.73
CA LEU A 160 1.41 3.08 20.51
C LEU A 160 2.23 1.79 20.50
N GLN A 161 3.30 1.74 19.72
CA GLN A 161 4.17 0.58 19.58
C GLN A 161 5.08 0.37 20.78
N GLY A 162 5.58 1.45 21.34
CA GLY A 162 6.72 1.44 22.23
C GLY A 162 8.05 1.64 21.48
N VAL A 163 9.13 1.58 22.22
CA VAL A 163 10.48 1.71 21.69
C VAL A 163 11.11 0.34 21.55
N GLN A 164 11.49 -0.02 20.34
CA GLN A 164 12.22 -1.25 20.06
C GLN A 164 13.66 -0.97 19.61
N THR A 165 14.54 -1.95 19.80
CA THR A 165 15.90 -1.98 19.28
C THR A 165 16.03 -3.05 18.23
N ALA A 166 16.82 -2.82 17.19
CA ALA A 166 17.13 -3.82 16.16
C ALA A 166 18.42 -4.58 16.52
N VAL A 167 18.37 -5.90 16.38
CA VAL A 167 19.54 -6.78 16.49
C VAL A 167 19.97 -7.16 15.08
N PHE A 168 21.24 -6.95 14.79
CA PHE A 168 21.86 -7.29 13.52
C PHE A 168 22.94 -8.36 13.74
N ALA A 169 23.05 -9.30 12.82
CA ALA A 169 24.12 -10.28 12.79
C ALA A 169 25.50 -9.60 12.69
N PRO A 170 26.56 -10.20 13.23
CA PRO A 170 27.93 -9.66 13.05
C PRO A 170 28.27 -9.55 11.56
N LYS A 171 28.85 -8.41 11.15
CA LYS A 171 29.34 -8.24 9.78
C LYS A 171 30.32 -9.35 9.41
N ASN A 172 30.05 -10.02 8.30
CA ASN A 172 31.05 -10.86 7.67
C ASN A 172 32.20 -9.96 7.18
N LYS A 173 33.44 -10.23 7.60
CA LYS A 173 34.62 -9.40 7.27
C LYS A 173 34.94 -9.33 5.77
N ASP A 174 34.31 -10.18 4.96
CA ASP A 174 34.49 -10.28 3.52
C ASP A 174 33.38 -9.56 2.69
N ALA A 175 32.44 -8.85 3.34
CA ALA A 175 31.40 -8.10 2.66
C ALA A 175 32.00 -6.83 2.01
N LYS A 176 31.73 -6.61 0.71
CA LYS A 176 32.19 -5.41 -0.03
C LYS A 176 31.57 -4.15 0.55
N ASP A 177 32.38 -3.07 0.62
CA ASP A 177 31.92 -1.72 0.98
C ASP A 177 30.75 -1.28 0.07
N GLY A 178 29.57 -1.19 0.66
CA GLY A 178 28.32 -0.79 -0.04
C GLY A 178 27.05 -1.34 0.60
N ASP A 179 27.14 -2.45 1.32
CA ASP A 179 26.03 -2.99 2.09
C ASP A 179 25.86 -2.19 3.39
N ALA A 180 24.56 -1.95 3.75
CA ALA A 180 24.15 -1.13 4.87
C ALA A 180 25.05 -1.24 6.11
N ALA A 181 25.22 -0.16 6.85
CA ALA A 181 26.18 0.01 7.97
C ALA A 181 26.00 -0.98 9.14
N GLY A 182 25.16 -2.02 9.02
CA GLY A 182 24.92 -3.12 9.97
C GLY A 182 24.90 -4.47 9.24
N GLY A 183 25.17 -5.58 9.94
CA GLY A 183 24.94 -6.93 9.44
C GLY A 183 23.50 -7.18 9.02
N GLU A 184 23.17 -8.42 8.64
CA GLU A 184 21.80 -8.82 8.33
C GLU A 184 20.88 -8.64 9.55
N PHE A 185 19.70 -8.08 9.34
CA PHE A 185 18.71 -7.89 10.40
C PHE A 185 18.21 -9.25 10.89
N GLU A 186 18.24 -9.48 12.22
CA GLU A 186 17.76 -10.72 12.82
C GLU A 186 16.38 -10.56 13.46
N ARG A 187 16.24 -9.58 14.37
CA ARG A 187 14.99 -9.37 15.13
C ARG A 187 14.92 -8.01 15.80
N PHE A 188 13.73 -7.66 16.22
CA PHE A 188 13.49 -6.57 17.15
C PHE A 188 13.40 -7.08 18.59
N ASN A 189 13.87 -6.26 19.54
CA ASN A 189 13.63 -6.41 20.97
C ASN A 189 12.85 -5.17 21.43
N LEU A 190 11.69 -5.38 22.04
CA LEU A 190 10.90 -4.29 22.64
C LEU A 190 11.58 -3.84 23.94
N ALA A 191 12.22 -2.67 23.92
CA ALA A 191 12.91 -2.09 25.07
C ALA A 191 11.92 -1.46 26.06
N ASN A 192 10.97 -0.70 25.55
CA ASN A 192 9.92 -0.08 26.35
C ASN A 192 8.57 -0.33 25.65
N PRO A 193 7.59 -0.94 26.35
CA PRO A 193 6.27 -1.19 25.75
C PRO A 193 5.53 0.12 25.51
N GLY A 194 4.72 0.16 24.44
CA GLY A 194 3.78 1.23 24.16
C GLY A 194 2.42 1.03 24.88
N THR A 195 1.44 1.79 24.45
CA THR A 195 0.08 1.69 24.99
C THR A 195 -0.72 0.52 24.39
N LEU A 196 -0.28 -0.01 23.25
CA LEU A 196 -0.89 -1.18 22.61
C LEU A 196 -0.02 -2.42 22.79
N THR A 197 -0.67 -3.60 22.85
CA THR A 197 0.07 -4.85 22.71
C THR A 197 0.62 -4.99 21.28
N PRO A 198 1.63 -5.84 21.04
CA PRO A 198 2.15 -6.06 19.68
C PRO A 198 1.04 -6.44 18.68
N GLU A 199 0.09 -7.28 19.05
CA GLU A 199 -1.03 -7.70 18.22
C GLU A 199 -1.99 -6.54 17.92
N GLN A 200 -2.31 -5.74 18.93
CA GLN A 200 -3.16 -4.54 18.77
C GLN A 200 -2.48 -3.49 17.88
N TYR A 201 -1.15 -3.34 18.00
CA TYR A 201 -0.39 -2.45 17.15
C TYR A 201 -0.36 -2.93 15.69
N GLN A 202 -0.18 -4.23 15.46
CA GLN A 202 -0.29 -4.82 14.12
C GLN A 202 -1.68 -4.61 13.51
N GLU A 203 -2.75 -4.76 14.27
CA GLU A 203 -4.11 -4.47 13.81
C GLU A 203 -4.28 -2.99 13.47
N PHE A 204 -3.79 -2.09 14.33
CA PHE A 204 -3.80 -0.65 14.08
C PHE A 204 -3.09 -0.28 12.78
N VAL A 205 -1.92 -0.85 12.53
CA VAL A 205 -1.15 -0.63 11.30
C VAL A 205 -1.87 -1.22 10.09
N ARG A 206 -2.42 -2.44 10.22
CA ARG A 206 -3.21 -3.09 9.15
C ARG A 206 -4.42 -2.24 8.75
N ASP A 207 -5.18 -1.72 9.71
CA ASP A 207 -6.30 -0.83 9.44
C ASP A 207 -5.86 0.45 8.72
N THR A 208 -4.74 1.03 9.14
CA THR A 208 -4.17 2.24 8.53
C THR A 208 -3.74 1.97 7.08
N VAL A 209 -3.05 0.86 6.83
CA VAL A 209 -2.63 0.44 5.49
C VAL A 209 -3.83 0.10 4.60
N ASN A 210 -4.86 -0.53 5.17
CA ASN A 210 -6.12 -0.82 4.48
C ASN A 210 -6.79 0.47 3.99
N PHE A 211 -6.80 1.52 4.81
CA PHE A 211 -7.29 2.83 4.38
C PHE A 211 -6.42 3.45 3.28
N LEU A 212 -5.09 3.32 3.37
CA LEU A 212 -4.17 3.80 2.32
C LEU A 212 -4.37 3.05 0.99
N ASP A 213 -4.64 1.74 1.02
CA ASP A 213 -5.00 0.96 -0.17
C ASP A 213 -6.32 1.44 -0.77
N TYR A 214 -7.35 1.64 0.08
CA TYR A 214 -8.64 2.17 -0.36
C TYR A 214 -8.50 3.55 -1.04
N ILE A 215 -7.80 4.52 -0.44
CA ILE A 215 -7.66 5.85 -1.03
C ILE A 215 -6.84 5.84 -2.32
N GLY A 216 -5.95 4.86 -2.48
CA GLY A 216 -5.17 4.65 -3.70
C GLY A 216 -6.02 4.25 -4.91
N GLU A 217 -7.14 3.56 -4.70
CA GLU A 217 -8.13 3.19 -5.71
C GLU A 217 -9.51 2.94 -5.10
N PRO A 218 -10.30 3.99 -4.79
CA PRO A 218 -11.62 3.83 -4.17
C PRO A 218 -12.64 2.99 -4.97
N VAL A 219 -12.40 2.81 -6.27
CA VAL A 219 -13.25 1.99 -7.14
C VAL A 219 -12.75 0.55 -7.33
N GLN A 220 -11.68 0.15 -6.66
CA GLN A 220 -10.99 -1.14 -6.87
C GLN A 220 -11.96 -2.34 -6.75
N VAL A 221 -12.81 -2.37 -5.73
CA VAL A 221 -13.79 -3.45 -5.54
C VAL A 221 -14.76 -3.51 -6.72
N LYS A 222 -15.37 -2.36 -7.07
CA LYS A 222 -16.33 -2.27 -8.19
C LYS A 222 -15.66 -2.66 -9.52
N ARG A 223 -14.42 -2.22 -9.74
CA ARG A 223 -13.66 -2.56 -10.94
C ARG A 223 -13.39 -4.07 -11.03
N ARG A 224 -13.00 -4.70 -9.93
CA ARG A 224 -12.76 -6.15 -9.90
C ARG A 224 -14.05 -6.93 -10.17
N ASP A 225 -15.15 -6.56 -9.53
CA ASP A 225 -16.44 -7.20 -9.71
C ASP A 225 -16.94 -7.04 -11.16
N LEU A 226 -16.86 -5.82 -11.72
CA LEU A 226 -17.22 -5.59 -13.12
C LEU A 226 -16.27 -6.34 -14.07
N GLY A 227 -14.98 -6.43 -13.75
CA GLY A 227 -13.98 -7.11 -14.55
C GLY A 227 -14.33 -8.57 -14.83
N VAL A 228 -14.90 -9.29 -13.86
CA VAL A 228 -15.36 -10.68 -14.04
C VAL A 228 -16.42 -10.76 -15.13
N TRP A 229 -17.42 -9.88 -15.09
CA TRP A 229 -18.49 -9.84 -16.10
C TRP A 229 -17.96 -9.48 -17.49
N VAL A 230 -17.01 -8.52 -17.56
CA VAL A 230 -16.36 -8.14 -18.82
C VAL A 230 -15.58 -9.32 -19.41
N LEU A 231 -14.83 -10.07 -18.60
CA LEU A 231 -14.10 -11.24 -19.07
C LEU A 231 -15.04 -12.35 -19.56
N LEU A 232 -16.15 -12.61 -18.87
CA LEU A 232 -17.16 -13.57 -19.32
C LEU A 232 -17.80 -13.15 -20.65
N PHE A 233 -18.16 -11.87 -20.78
CA PHE A 233 -18.69 -11.33 -22.03
C PHE A 233 -17.67 -11.48 -23.18
N LEU A 234 -16.41 -11.12 -22.95
CA LEU A 234 -15.37 -11.24 -23.98
C LEU A 234 -15.12 -12.71 -24.38
N LEU A 235 -15.20 -13.64 -23.46
CA LEU A 235 -15.06 -15.06 -23.75
C LEU A 235 -16.17 -15.53 -24.69
N VAL A 236 -17.41 -15.23 -24.39
CA VAL A 236 -18.59 -15.58 -25.22
C VAL A 236 -18.48 -14.89 -26.60
N PHE A 237 -18.19 -13.58 -26.60
CA PHE A 237 -18.03 -12.81 -27.83
C PHE A 237 -16.91 -13.35 -28.73
N THR A 238 -15.78 -13.71 -28.13
CA THR A 238 -14.66 -14.34 -28.88
C THR A 238 -15.08 -15.69 -29.48
N GLY A 239 -15.86 -16.47 -28.74
CA GLY A 239 -16.43 -17.73 -29.27
C GLY A 239 -17.29 -17.51 -30.53
N PHE A 240 -18.20 -16.55 -30.50
CA PHE A 240 -19.02 -16.20 -31.66
C PHE A 240 -18.20 -15.64 -32.81
N ALA A 241 -17.25 -14.74 -32.52
CA ALA A 241 -16.36 -14.19 -33.54
C ALA A 241 -15.49 -15.27 -34.21
N PHE A 242 -15.04 -16.27 -33.43
CA PHE A 242 -14.32 -17.41 -33.94
C PHE A 242 -15.20 -18.29 -34.85
N LEU A 243 -16.44 -18.58 -34.45
CA LEU A 243 -17.38 -19.34 -35.27
C LEU A 243 -17.72 -18.60 -36.57
N LEU A 244 -17.94 -17.28 -36.49
CA LEU A 244 -18.18 -16.44 -37.65
C LEU A 244 -16.99 -16.46 -38.60
N LYS A 245 -15.77 -16.24 -38.06
CA LYS A 245 -14.53 -16.36 -38.84
C LYS A 245 -14.45 -17.72 -39.52
N ARG A 246 -14.72 -18.82 -38.83
CA ARG A 246 -14.65 -20.17 -39.40
C ARG A 246 -15.65 -20.35 -40.54
N GLU A 247 -16.85 -19.77 -40.42
CA GLU A 247 -17.85 -19.84 -41.47
C GLU A 247 -17.46 -19.01 -42.68
N TYR A 248 -17.03 -17.76 -42.54
CA TYR A 248 -16.59 -16.91 -43.63
C TYR A 248 -15.41 -17.48 -44.44
N PHE A 249 -14.53 -18.22 -43.80
CA PHE A 249 -13.35 -18.79 -44.43
C PHE A 249 -13.52 -20.27 -44.81
N ARG A 250 -14.71 -20.83 -44.70
CA ARG A 250 -14.97 -22.24 -45.00
C ARG A 250 -14.76 -22.60 -46.46
N ASP A 251 -15.12 -21.70 -47.38
CA ASP A 251 -15.12 -21.92 -48.83
C ASP A 251 -13.83 -21.41 -49.51
N ILE A 252 -12.86 -20.93 -48.75
CA ILE A 252 -11.60 -20.37 -49.29
C ILE A 252 -10.47 -21.42 -49.30
N HIS A 253 -10.73 -22.67 -48.85
CA HIS A 253 -9.74 -23.74 -48.76
C HIS A 253 -10.20 -25.00 -49.47
#